data_cf3cf37e64e3a8000b8313e5be72574d
#
_entry.id   cf3cf37e64e3a8000b8313e5be72574d
#
_cell.length_a   1.000
_cell.length_b   1.000
_cell.length_c   1.000
_cell.angle_alpha   90.00
_cell.angle_beta   90.00
_cell.angle_gamma   90.00
#
_symmetry.space_group_name_H-M   'P 1'
#
loop_
_entity.id
_entity.type
_entity.pdbx_description
1 polymer ?
#
loop_
_entity_poly.entity_id
_entity_poly.type
_entity_poly.pdbx_seq_one_letter_code
_entity_poly.pdbx_strand_id
1 'polypeptide(L)'
;MKFLSDPGAASFAAVAECYSGPEQSIWELVMGEQIDIGAASGTMELAKKAGLGPGMKGVDLNCNNGGGMRCLVRLCGVDSMVGVDFTQAVVTKGIQRTEEEGLSDRISFMCKNSLENGLPDAGADFVYSKDAWCYLPDKQLIIDQAARIVKPGGTICFTDWIEGEGLSDEEAQRFLGLMTFPAIPILQEYTELLKKAGCKIKIAENSGRMSPAMDCYLYKLKYQAVYDAMRLLQWDQKAYDKLISDFEFMAKLAKEGKIIQGLFIAEKRA
;
A
#
# COMPACT_ATOMS: atom_id res chain seq x y z
N MET A 1 10.21 3.54 -15.42
CA MET A 1 9.60 4.33 -14.29
C MET A 1 9.27 5.73 -14.78
N LYS A 2 8.05 6.17 -14.56
CA LYS A 2 7.64 7.56 -14.82
C LYS A 2 7.67 8.34 -13.51
N PHE A 3 8.14 9.58 -13.55
CA PHE A 3 8.30 10.44 -12.39
C PHE A 3 7.35 11.63 -12.47
N LEU A 4 6.86 12.09 -11.32
CA LEU A 4 6.12 13.34 -11.20
C LEU A 4 7.07 14.52 -11.48
N SER A 5 6.63 15.47 -12.32
CA SER A 5 7.44 16.63 -12.73
C SER A 5 7.74 17.59 -11.57
N ASP A 6 6.84 17.66 -10.58
CA ASP A 6 7.02 18.42 -9.35
C ASP A 6 7.21 17.46 -8.15
N PRO A 7 8.46 17.12 -7.78
CA PRO A 7 8.70 16.22 -6.65
C PRO A 7 8.20 16.77 -5.30
N GLY A 8 8.03 18.08 -5.16
CA GLY A 8 7.51 18.72 -3.95
C GLY A 8 6.05 18.35 -3.69
N ALA A 9 5.26 18.15 -4.76
CA ALA A 9 3.85 17.76 -4.68
C ALA A 9 3.65 16.33 -4.15
N ALA A 10 4.70 15.50 -4.12
CA ALA A 10 4.68 14.14 -3.58
C ALA A 10 5.70 13.97 -2.43
N SER A 11 5.93 15.02 -1.66
CA SER A 11 6.79 14.98 -0.48
C SER A 11 6.15 14.18 0.67
N PHE A 12 6.96 13.72 1.62
CA PHE A 12 6.43 13.09 2.85
C PHE A 12 5.43 13.98 3.59
N ALA A 13 5.61 15.31 3.55
CA ALA A 13 4.67 16.24 4.16
C ALA A 13 3.32 16.24 3.43
N ALA A 14 3.32 16.25 2.09
CA ALA A 14 2.10 16.19 1.29
C ALA A 14 1.35 14.86 1.51
N VAL A 15 2.06 13.73 1.57
CA VAL A 15 1.47 12.42 1.88
C VAL A 15 0.89 12.41 3.30
N ALA A 16 1.62 12.93 4.30
CA ALA A 16 1.11 13.01 5.67
C ALA A 16 -0.14 13.89 5.78
N GLU A 17 -0.21 15.00 5.03
CA GLU A 17 -1.40 15.87 4.96
C GLU A 17 -2.61 15.12 4.38
N CYS A 18 -2.43 14.41 3.25
CA CYS A 18 -3.45 13.58 2.63
C CYS A 18 -4.02 12.55 3.63
N TYR A 19 -3.14 11.82 4.31
CA TYR A 19 -3.54 10.77 5.28
C TYR A 19 -3.95 11.29 6.66
N SER A 20 -3.82 12.58 6.92
CA SER A 20 -4.35 13.25 8.13
C SER A 20 -5.67 13.98 7.85
N GLY A 21 -6.05 14.12 6.59
CA GLY A 21 -7.20 14.87 6.11
C GLY A 21 -8.42 14.01 5.76
N PRO A 22 -9.44 14.61 5.10
CA PRO A 22 -10.66 13.92 4.67
C PRO A 22 -10.40 12.86 3.59
N GLU A 23 -9.32 12.97 2.82
CA GLU A 23 -8.95 12.01 1.78
C GLU A 23 -8.79 10.59 2.34
N GLN A 24 -8.15 10.45 3.49
CA GLN A 24 -8.06 9.16 4.17
C GLN A 24 -9.44 8.57 4.44
N SER A 25 -10.39 9.39 4.90
CA SER A 25 -11.75 8.94 5.19
C SER A 25 -12.51 8.52 3.93
N ILE A 26 -12.25 9.19 2.79
CA ILE A 26 -12.80 8.77 1.49
C ILE A 26 -12.21 7.42 1.05
N TRP A 27 -10.89 7.24 1.17
CA TRP A 27 -10.26 5.94 0.87
C TRP A 27 -10.78 4.84 1.77
N GLU A 28 -10.92 5.09 3.08
CA GLU A 28 -11.49 4.12 4.03
C GLU A 28 -12.96 3.79 3.72
N LEU A 29 -13.76 4.79 3.26
CA LEU A 29 -15.14 4.59 2.84
C LEU A 29 -15.25 3.61 1.66
N VAL A 30 -14.35 3.69 0.68
CA VAL A 30 -14.42 2.84 -0.52
C VAL A 30 -13.68 1.52 -0.38
N MET A 31 -12.53 1.49 0.31
CA MET A 31 -11.66 0.32 0.45
C MET A 31 -11.92 -0.49 1.73
N GLY A 32 -12.50 0.15 2.76
CA GLY A 32 -12.61 -0.40 4.11
C GLY A 32 -11.42 -0.04 4.98
N GLU A 33 -11.26 -0.70 6.12
CA GLU A 33 -10.19 -0.40 7.09
C GLU A 33 -8.79 -0.67 6.54
N GLN A 34 -8.65 -1.63 5.63
CA GLN A 34 -7.43 -1.85 4.88
C GLN A 34 -7.48 -0.98 3.62
N ILE A 35 -6.74 0.13 3.66
CA ILE A 35 -6.69 1.08 2.54
C ILE A 35 -5.69 0.56 1.49
N ASP A 36 -6.09 -0.49 0.80
CA ASP A 36 -5.34 -1.14 -0.27
C ASP A 36 -6.28 -1.86 -1.26
N ILE A 37 -5.79 -2.13 -2.46
CA ILE A 37 -6.53 -2.85 -3.48
C ILE A 37 -6.74 -4.31 -3.05
N GLY A 38 -8.00 -4.71 -2.92
CA GLY A 38 -8.37 -6.06 -2.55
C GLY A 38 -8.59 -6.30 -1.06
N ALA A 39 -8.29 -5.31 -0.20
CA ALA A 39 -8.52 -5.38 1.24
C ALA A 39 -8.17 -6.75 1.85
N ALA A 40 -8.97 -7.30 2.77
CA ALA A 40 -8.69 -8.58 3.44
C ALA A 40 -8.50 -9.75 2.46
N SER A 41 -9.27 -9.81 1.36
CA SER A 41 -9.13 -10.90 0.38
C SER A 41 -7.78 -10.85 -0.33
N GLY A 42 -7.28 -9.64 -0.65
CA GLY A 42 -5.95 -9.43 -1.23
C GLY A 42 -4.83 -9.79 -0.25
N THR A 43 -4.99 -9.41 1.02
CA THR A 43 -4.06 -9.77 2.09
C THR A 43 -3.95 -11.27 2.30
N MET A 44 -5.09 -11.99 2.37
CA MET A 44 -5.09 -13.44 2.51
C MET A 44 -4.49 -14.16 1.29
N GLU A 45 -4.74 -13.67 0.08
CA GLU A 45 -4.13 -14.22 -1.13
C GLU A 45 -2.62 -14.02 -1.13
N LEU A 46 -2.13 -12.81 -0.84
CA LEU A 46 -0.71 -12.51 -0.75
C LEU A 46 -0.04 -13.39 0.32
N ALA A 47 -0.65 -13.50 1.52
CA ALA A 47 -0.16 -14.34 2.59
C ALA A 47 -0.07 -15.81 2.18
N LYS A 48 -1.13 -16.34 1.53
CA LYS A 48 -1.15 -17.73 1.03
C LYS A 48 -0.06 -17.99 -0.02
N LYS A 49 0.08 -17.10 -0.99
CA LYS A 49 1.12 -17.22 -2.03
C LYS A 49 2.53 -17.11 -1.45
N ALA A 50 2.71 -16.27 -0.42
CA ALA A 50 3.98 -16.06 0.26
C ALA A 50 4.28 -17.13 1.34
N GLY A 51 3.34 -18.02 1.65
CA GLY A 51 3.50 -19.04 2.68
C GLY A 51 3.53 -18.48 4.11
N LEU A 52 2.86 -17.33 4.35
CA LEU A 52 2.80 -16.74 5.70
C LEU A 52 1.81 -17.50 6.58
N GLY A 53 2.16 -17.68 7.86
CA GLY A 53 1.30 -18.42 8.77
C GLY A 53 1.84 -18.52 10.21
N PRO A 54 1.35 -19.52 10.96
CA PRO A 54 1.73 -19.71 12.38
C PRO A 54 3.24 -19.83 12.62
N GLY A 55 3.70 -19.28 13.72
CA GLY A 55 5.11 -19.25 14.14
C GLY A 55 5.93 -18.13 13.52
N MET A 56 5.37 -17.37 12.55
CA MET A 56 6.10 -16.31 11.85
C MET A 56 5.92 -14.95 12.53
N LYS A 57 6.98 -14.16 12.52
CA LYS A 57 7.01 -12.76 12.96
C LYS A 57 7.30 -11.86 11.78
N GLY A 58 6.44 -10.88 11.53
CA GLY A 58 6.53 -10.00 10.37
C GLY A 58 6.75 -8.55 10.70
N VAL A 59 7.17 -7.81 9.66
CA VAL A 59 7.24 -6.34 9.66
C VAL A 59 6.40 -5.84 8.49
N ASP A 60 5.57 -4.83 8.75
CA ASP A 60 4.83 -4.10 7.72
C ASP A 60 5.45 -2.71 7.53
N LEU A 61 6.04 -2.47 6.37
CA LEU A 61 6.67 -1.19 6.03
C LEU A 61 5.68 -0.29 5.29
N ASN A 62 5.33 0.84 5.90
CA ASN A 62 4.24 1.75 5.54
C ASN A 62 2.86 1.12 5.84
N CYS A 63 2.67 0.75 7.11
CA CYS A 63 1.56 -0.06 7.58
C CYS A 63 0.20 0.67 7.69
N ASN A 64 0.17 1.99 7.45
CA ASN A 64 -1.01 2.81 7.67
C ASN A 64 -1.61 2.56 9.07
N ASN A 65 -2.92 2.35 9.17
CA ASN A 65 -3.63 2.04 10.43
C ASN A 65 -3.53 0.57 10.88
N GLY A 66 -2.66 -0.24 10.26
CA GLY A 66 -2.41 -1.62 10.64
C GLY A 66 -3.50 -2.64 10.27
N GLY A 67 -4.46 -2.29 9.42
CA GLY A 67 -5.54 -3.19 9.01
C GLY A 67 -5.02 -4.49 8.38
N GLY A 68 -3.97 -4.42 7.55
CA GLY A 68 -3.28 -5.59 7.00
C GLY A 68 -2.65 -6.48 8.06
N MET A 69 -1.99 -5.89 9.07
CA MET A 69 -1.37 -6.62 10.18
C MET A 69 -2.42 -7.37 11.01
N ARG A 70 -3.54 -6.69 11.36
CA ARG A 70 -4.65 -7.33 12.10
C ARG A 70 -5.24 -8.48 11.31
N CYS A 71 -5.40 -8.34 10.00
CA CYS A 71 -5.85 -9.41 9.11
C CYS A 71 -4.87 -10.61 9.13
N LEU A 72 -3.57 -10.38 8.99
CA LEU A 72 -2.55 -11.44 9.01
C LEU A 72 -2.54 -12.20 10.35
N VAL A 73 -2.62 -11.49 11.46
CA VAL A 73 -2.63 -12.08 12.80
C VAL A 73 -3.90 -12.89 13.04
N ARG A 74 -5.08 -12.37 12.68
CA ARG A 74 -6.37 -13.01 12.98
C ARG A 74 -6.72 -14.14 12.01
N LEU A 75 -6.48 -13.93 10.70
CA LEU A 75 -6.98 -14.82 9.66
C LEU A 75 -5.90 -15.73 9.07
N CYS A 76 -4.65 -15.34 9.10
CA CYS A 76 -3.53 -16.15 8.60
C CYS A 76 -2.72 -16.80 9.73
N GLY A 77 -2.99 -16.45 10.99
CA GLY A 77 -2.35 -17.06 12.16
C GLY A 77 -0.90 -16.61 12.39
N VAL A 78 -0.46 -15.49 11.76
CA VAL A 78 0.87 -14.91 12.03
C VAL A 78 0.99 -14.57 13.49
N ASP A 79 2.12 -14.89 14.13
CA ASP A 79 2.31 -14.76 15.59
C ASP A 79 2.33 -13.29 16.03
N SER A 80 3.13 -12.46 15.36
CA SER A 80 3.24 -11.04 15.72
C SER A 80 3.70 -10.19 14.53
N MET A 81 3.35 -8.90 14.59
CA MET A 81 3.70 -7.90 13.58
C MET A 81 4.24 -6.62 14.22
N VAL A 82 5.22 -6.01 13.58
CA VAL A 82 5.65 -4.64 13.84
C VAL A 82 5.33 -3.78 12.62
N GLY A 83 4.50 -2.76 12.79
CA GLY A 83 4.18 -1.80 11.73
C GLY A 83 5.05 -0.55 11.83
N VAL A 84 5.50 -0.05 10.70
CA VAL A 84 6.21 1.22 10.59
C VAL A 84 5.45 2.13 9.65
N ASP A 85 5.09 3.32 10.12
CA ASP A 85 4.52 4.37 9.27
C ASP A 85 4.98 5.75 9.78
N PHE A 86 5.19 6.69 8.88
CA PHE A 86 5.67 8.03 9.27
C PHE A 86 4.53 9.00 9.67
N THR A 87 3.27 8.64 9.40
CA THR A 87 2.11 9.49 9.64
C THR A 87 1.53 9.24 11.03
N GLN A 88 1.78 10.15 11.96
CA GLN A 88 1.35 10.00 13.36
C GLN A 88 -0.16 9.75 13.50
N ALA A 89 -0.99 10.39 12.69
CA ALA A 89 -2.45 10.26 12.77
C ALA A 89 -2.90 8.82 12.50
N VAL A 90 -2.35 8.17 11.45
CA VAL A 90 -2.71 6.79 11.11
C VAL A 90 -2.13 5.78 12.10
N VAL A 91 -0.92 6.02 12.62
CA VAL A 91 -0.32 5.20 13.67
C VAL A 91 -1.16 5.24 14.94
N THR A 92 -1.59 6.44 15.38
CA THR A 92 -2.46 6.60 16.55
C THR A 92 -3.78 5.82 16.37
N LYS A 93 -4.42 5.96 15.21
CA LYS A 93 -5.63 5.20 14.85
C LYS A 93 -5.38 3.68 14.83
N GLY A 94 -4.22 3.27 14.31
CA GLY A 94 -3.80 1.87 14.27
C GLY A 94 -3.64 1.26 15.66
N ILE A 95 -2.97 1.97 16.57
CA ILE A 95 -2.80 1.54 17.98
C ILE A 95 -4.17 1.38 18.63
N GLN A 96 -5.04 2.41 18.53
CA GLN A 96 -6.39 2.38 19.11
C GLN A 96 -7.20 1.17 18.61
N ARG A 97 -7.28 0.96 17.30
CA ARG A 97 -8.03 -0.16 16.71
C ARG A 97 -7.46 -1.53 17.11
N THR A 98 -6.13 -1.61 17.23
CA THR A 98 -5.46 -2.85 17.65
C THR A 98 -5.74 -3.18 19.11
N GLU A 99 -5.84 -2.16 19.98
CA GLU A 99 -6.25 -2.29 21.36
C GLU A 99 -7.71 -2.71 21.50
N GLU A 100 -8.62 -2.04 20.78
CA GLU A 100 -10.05 -2.37 20.72
C GLU A 100 -10.31 -3.81 20.25
N GLU A 101 -9.45 -4.35 19.38
CA GLU A 101 -9.51 -5.74 18.91
C GLU A 101 -8.78 -6.75 19.81
N GLY A 102 -8.13 -6.30 20.92
CA GLY A 102 -7.41 -7.16 21.85
C GLY A 102 -6.14 -7.79 21.27
N LEU A 103 -5.45 -7.09 20.37
CA LEU A 103 -4.26 -7.59 19.67
C LEU A 103 -2.96 -6.86 20.02
N SER A 104 -2.97 -6.03 21.08
CA SER A 104 -1.80 -5.22 21.48
C SER A 104 -0.60 -6.03 21.96
N ASP A 105 -0.79 -7.25 22.35
CA ASP A 105 0.28 -8.20 22.72
C ASP A 105 0.98 -8.81 21.50
N ARG A 106 0.38 -8.71 20.32
CA ARG A 106 0.86 -9.31 19.08
C ARG A 106 1.22 -8.30 17.99
N ILE A 107 0.70 -7.07 18.06
CA ILE A 107 0.91 -6.02 17.07
C ILE A 107 1.40 -4.76 17.75
N SER A 108 2.52 -4.23 17.27
CA SER A 108 3.07 -2.95 17.72
C SER A 108 3.33 -2.01 16.54
N PHE A 109 3.43 -0.72 16.84
CA PHE A 109 3.61 0.33 15.83
C PHE A 109 4.82 1.20 16.16
N MET A 110 5.49 1.68 15.13
CA MET A 110 6.56 2.67 15.18
C MET A 110 6.20 3.85 14.27
N CYS A 111 6.07 5.05 14.83
CA CYS A 111 5.92 6.26 14.03
C CYS A 111 7.30 6.71 13.56
N LYS A 112 7.74 6.21 12.39
CA LYS A 112 9.06 6.47 11.80
C LYS A 112 9.02 6.43 10.28
N ASN A 113 10.02 7.07 9.66
CA ASN A 113 10.29 6.88 8.25
C ASN A 113 10.76 5.44 7.99
N SER A 114 10.03 4.69 7.14
CA SER A 114 10.37 3.30 6.80
C SER A 114 11.71 3.16 6.07
N LEU A 115 12.22 4.23 5.46
CA LEU A 115 13.55 4.26 4.85
C LEU A 115 14.69 4.31 5.90
N GLU A 116 14.38 4.74 7.14
CA GLU A 116 15.32 4.91 8.27
C GLU A 116 14.69 4.41 9.58
N ASN A 117 14.11 3.22 9.55
CA ASN A 117 13.22 2.71 10.59
C ASN A 117 13.94 2.29 11.90
N GLY A 118 15.21 1.89 11.83
CA GLY A 118 16.00 1.43 12.99
C GLY A 118 15.66 0.04 13.49
N LEU A 119 14.88 -0.75 12.73
CA LEU A 119 14.65 -2.16 13.05
C LEU A 119 15.95 -2.98 12.90
N PRO A 120 16.13 -4.07 13.68
CA PRO A 120 17.33 -4.89 13.64
C PRO A 120 17.46 -5.64 12.31
N ASP A 121 18.69 -5.92 11.92
CA ASP A 121 18.99 -6.79 10.78
C ASP A 121 18.55 -8.23 11.08
N ALA A 122 18.03 -8.91 10.05
CA ALA A 122 17.57 -10.29 10.14
C ALA A 122 16.63 -10.56 11.35
N GLY A 123 15.79 -9.57 11.67
CA GLY A 123 14.89 -9.63 12.84
C GLY A 123 13.53 -10.25 12.55
N ALA A 124 13.13 -10.38 11.29
CA ALA A 124 11.79 -10.83 10.89
C ALA A 124 11.84 -12.06 9.96
N ASP A 125 10.81 -12.89 10.04
CA ASP A 125 10.65 -14.03 9.12
C ASP A 125 10.15 -13.55 7.75
N PHE A 126 9.38 -12.46 7.72
CA PHE A 126 8.95 -11.81 6.50
C PHE A 126 8.81 -10.29 6.66
N VAL A 127 8.92 -9.60 5.52
CA VAL A 127 8.51 -8.21 5.36
C VAL A 127 7.33 -8.16 4.41
N TYR A 128 6.32 -7.39 4.79
CA TYR A 128 5.06 -7.23 4.10
C TYR A 128 4.79 -5.76 3.82
N SER A 129 4.10 -5.47 2.72
CA SER A 129 3.52 -4.16 2.46
C SER A 129 2.41 -4.26 1.41
N LYS A 130 1.42 -3.37 1.45
CA LYS A 130 0.38 -3.32 0.42
C LYS A 130 0.11 -1.91 -0.05
N ASP A 131 0.36 -1.70 -1.35
CA ASP A 131 0.01 -0.48 -2.10
C ASP A 131 0.50 0.80 -1.40
N ALA A 132 1.69 0.74 -0.79
CA ALA A 132 2.22 1.80 0.06
C ALA A 132 3.62 2.28 -0.35
N TRP A 133 4.42 1.45 -1.02
CA TRP A 133 5.74 1.87 -1.48
C TRP A 133 5.66 2.84 -2.66
N CYS A 134 4.52 2.93 -3.34
CA CYS A 134 4.22 3.94 -4.36
C CYS A 134 4.45 5.38 -3.86
N TYR A 135 4.26 5.64 -2.57
CA TYR A 135 4.50 6.95 -1.95
C TYR A 135 5.97 7.29 -1.69
N LEU A 136 6.88 6.31 -1.77
CA LEU A 136 8.28 6.51 -1.44
C LEU A 136 9.08 6.94 -2.69
N PRO A 137 9.94 7.96 -2.58
CA PRO A 137 10.73 8.44 -3.72
C PRO A 137 11.84 7.46 -4.13
N ASP A 138 12.42 6.74 -3.18
CA ASP A 138 13.51 5.79 -3.40
C ASP A 138 13.03 4.35 -3.20
N LYS A 139 12.68 3.69 -4.32
CA LYS A 139 12.22 2.30 -4.34
C LYS A 139 13.37 1.31 -4.02
N GLN A 140 14.62 1.63 -4.38
CA GLN A 140 15.74 0.77 -4.04
C GLN A 140 15.97 0.78 -2.53
N LEU A 141 15.95 1.94 -1.90
CA LEU A 141 16.21 2.05 -0.47
C LEU A 141 15.17 1.29 0.38
N ILE A 142 13.87 1.37 0.03
CA ILE A 142 12.86 0.59 0.78
C ILE A 142 13.03 -0.91 0.60
N ILE A 143 13.40 -1.37 -0.59
CA ILE A 143 13.70 -2.78 -0.86
C ILE A 143 14.96 -3.22 -0.10
N ASP A 144 16.00 -2.38 -0.05
CA ASP A 144 17.20 -2.65 0.75
C ASP A 144 16.89 -2.74 2.24
N GLN A 145 16.00 -1.87 2.75
CA GLN A 145 15.51 -1.97 4.14
C GLN A 145 14.74 -3.28 4.37
N ALA A 146 13.84 -3.66 3.47
CA ALA A 146 13.11 -4.92 3.56
C ALA A 146 14.08 -6.13 3.55
N ALA A 147 15.06 -6.12 2.65
CA ALA A 147 16.08 -7.17 2.57
C ALA A 147 17.00 -7.21 3.80
N ARG A 148 17.31 -6.05 4.42
CA ARG A 148 18.09 -5.98 5.65
C ARG A 148 17.33 -6.60 6.84
N ILE A 149 16.05 -6.25 6.97
CA ILE A 149 15.19 -6.65 8.12
C ILE A 149 14.86 -8.14 8.07
N VAL A 150 14.60 -8.69 6.90
CA VAL A 150 14.21 -10.10 6.78
C VAL A 150 15.42 -11.02 7.00
N LYS A 151 15.20 -12.16 7.66
CA LYS A 151 16.21 -13.22 7.87
C LYS A 151 16.71 -13.80 6.54
N PRO A 152 17.91 -14.36 6.47
CA PRO A 152 18.29 -15.23 5.36
C PRO A 152 17.24 -16.34 5.15
N GLY A 153 16.83 -16.57 3.91
CA GLY A 153 15.73 -17.49 3.57
C GLY A 153 14.32 -16.98 3.87
N GLY A 154 14.19 -15.81 4.49
CA GLY A 154 12.89 -15.20 4.78
C GLY A 154 12.29 -14.51 3.56
N THR A 155 11.03 -14.11 3.68
CA THR A 155 10.19 -13.67 2.56
C THR A 155 9.98 -12.15 2.57
N ILE A 156 10.08 -11.52 1.41
CA ILE A 156 9.59 -10.17 1.14
C ILE A 156 8.38 -10.33 0.23
N CYS A 157 7.22 -9.85 0.67
CA CYS A 157 5.99 -9.93 -0.11
C CYS A 157 5.23 -8.61 -0.06
N PHE A 158 4.87 -8.09 -1.22
CA PHE A 158 4.13 -6.84 -1.29
C PHE A 158 3.29 -6.75 -2.57
N THR A 159 2.30 -5.86 -2.53
CA THR A 159 1.64 -5.34 -3.72
C THR A 159 1.94 -3.85 -3.85
N ASP A 160 1.91 -3.35 -5.08
CA ASP A 160 2.04 -1.91 -5.30
C ASP A 160 1.39 -1.48 -6.61
N TRP A 161 1.11 -0.19 -6.70
CA TRP A 161 0.64 0.44 -7.92
C TRP A 161 1.79 0.53 -8.91
N ILE A 162 1.60 0.01 -10.11
CA ILE A 162 2.64 0.00 -11.16
C ILE A 162 2.07 0.43 -12.50
N GLU A 163 2.96 0.95 -13.34
CA GLU A 163 2.69 1.32 -14.72
C GLU A 163 2.41 0.06 -15.54
N GLY A 164 1.29 0.08 -16.25
CA GLY A 164 0.96 -0.90 -17.27
C GLY A 164 1.30 -0.39 -18.68
N GLU A 165 0.89 -1.14 -19.69
CA GLU A 165 1.20 -0.79 -21.08
C GLU A 165 0.40 0.44 -21.55
N GLY A 166 1.05 1.31 -22.32
CA GLY A 166 0.41 2.42 -23.02
C GLY A 166 0.02 3.63 -22.17
N LEU A 167 0.48 3.72 -20.92
CA LEU A 167 0.32 4.93 -20.09
C LEU A 167 1.11 6.08 -20.73
N SER A 168 0.43 7.15 -21.19
CA SER A 168 1.12 8.32 -21.74
C SER A 168 1.76 9.16 -20.66
N ASP A 169 2.69 10.05 -21.03
CA ASP A 169 3.33 10.94 -20.05
C ASP A 169 2.32 11.93 -19.44
N GLU A 170 1.36 12.42 -20.23
CA GLU A 170 0.29 13.29 -19.76
C GLU A 170 -0.62 12.59 -18.74
N GLU A 171 -1.06 11.37 -19.07
CA GLU A 171 -1.86 10.54 -18.16
C GLU A 171 -1.09 10.23 -16.87
N ALA A 172 0.21 9.90 -16.98
CA ALA A 172 1.07 9.64 -15.84
C ALA A 172 1.21 10.87 -14.94
N GLN A 173 1.45 12.08 -15.48
CA GLN A 173 1.54 13.31 -14.69
C GLN A 173 0.25 13.59 -13.93
N ARG A 174 -0.90 13.47 -14.59
CA ARG A 174 -2.21 13.63 -13.95
C ARG A 174 -2.43 12.59 -12.85
N PHE A 175 -2.14 11.32 -13.12
CA PHE A 175 -2.30 10.22 -12.16
C PHE A 175 -1.38 10.37 -10.94
N LEU A 176 -0.09 10.63 -11.17
CA LEU A 176 0.90 10.80 -10.10
C LEU A 176 0.56 11.99 -9.21
N GLY A 177 0.16 13.12 -9.81
CA GLY A 177 -0.27 14.30 -9.05
C GLY A 177 -1.54 14.05 -8.24
N LEU A 178 -2.53 13.34 -8.82
CA LEU A 178 -3.75 12.97 -8.13
C LEU A 178 -3.51 12.06 -6.92
N MET A 179 -2.62 11.07 -7.07
CA MET A 179 -2.31 10.07 -6.05
C MET A 179 -1.19 10.49 -5.09
N THR A 180 -0.57 11.65 -5.31
CA THR A 180 0.60 12.09 -4.53
C THR A 180 1.75 11.07 -4.61
N PHE A 181 1.92 10.41 -5.76
CA PHE A 181 3.00 9.47 -5.99
C PHE A 181 4.20 10.18 -6.64
N PRO A 182 5.42 10.05 -6.11
CA PRO A 182 6.61 10.62 -6.73
C PRO A 182 6.98 9.93 -8.04
N ALA A 183 6.66 8.64 -8.16
CA ALA A 183 6.95 7.85 -9.34
C ALA A 183 6.08 6.59 -9.41
N ILE A 184 5.85 6.09 -10.63
CA ILE A 184 5.23 4.80 -10.89
C ILE A 184 6.20 3.90 -11.67
N PRO A 185 6.65 2.77 -11.06
CA PRO A 185 7.54 1.81 -11.74
C PRO A 185 6.74 0.83 -12.60
N ILE A 186 7.42 0.14 -13.52
CA ILE A 186 6.92 -1.06 -14.19
C ILE A 186 7.27 -2.32 -13.38
N LEU A 187 6.61 -3.43 -13.68
CA LEU A 187 6.81 -4.72 -12.99
C LEU A 187 8.29 -5.17 -13.02
N GLN A 188 8.94 -5.00 -14.16
CA GLN A 188 10.33 -5.42 -14.32
C GLN A 188 11.30 -4.61 -13.46
N GLU A 189 11.06 -3.31 -13.27
CA GLU A 189 11.93 -2.47 -12.43
C GLU A 189 11.92 -2.95 -10.98
N TYR A 190 10.76 -3.24 -10.37
CA TYR A 190 10.72 -3.84 -9.03
C TYR A 190 11.44 -5.19 -8.97
N THR A 191 11.30 -6.00 -10.02
CA THR A 191 11.99 -7.29 -10.12
C THR A 191 13.51 -7.13 -10.10
N GLU A 192 14.03 -6.15 -10.84
CA GLU A 192 15.48 -5.86 -10.87
C GLU A 192 15.99 -5.27 -9.54
N LEU A 193 15.20 -4.38 -8.91
CA LEU A 193 15.53 -3.82 -7.61
C LEU A 193 15.62 -4.91 -6.52
N LEU A 194 14.70 -5.87 -6.51
CA LEU A 194 14.72 -7.02 -5.59
C LEU A 194 15.95 -7.92 -5.85
N LYS A 195 16.28 -8.19 -7.11
CA LYS A 195 17.49 -8.96 -7.47
C LYS A 195 18.76 -8.26 -6.99
N LYS A 196 18.85 -6.94 -7.20
CA LYS A 196 19.98 -6.11 -6.75
C LYS A 196 20.16 -6.14 -5.23
N ALA A 197 19.05 -6.21 -4.47
CA ALA A 197 19.04 -6.39 -3.02
C ALA A 197 19.36 -7.84 -2.57
N GLY A 198 19.80 -8.73 -3.49
CA GLY A 198 20.18 -10.10 -3.17
C GLY A 198 19.02 -11.08 -3.04
N CYS A 199 17.83 -10.72 -3.49
CA CYS A 199 16.64 -11.58 -3.39
C CYS A 199 16.46 -12.47 -4.63
N LYS A 200 15.87 -13.65 -4.41
CA LYS A 200 15.39 -14.56 -5.46
C LYS A 200 13.89 -14.34 -5.66
N ILE A 201 13.50 -13.95 -6.86
CA ILE A 201 12.09 -13.75 -7.20
C ILE A 201 11.37 -15.11 -7.23
N LYS A 202 10.26 -15.21 -6.51
CA LYS A 202 9.33 -16.34 -6.55
C LYS A 202 8.13 -16.04 -7.42
N ILE A 203 7.54 -14.85 -7.25
CA ILE A 203 6.39 -14.36 -8.01
C ILE A 203 6.62 -12.88 -8.32
N ALA A 204 6.32 -12.48 -9.54
CA ALA A 204 6.19 -11.09 -9.96
C ALA A 204 5.13 -11.05 -11.06
N GLU A 205 3.94 -10.55 -10.75
CA GLU A 205 2.80 -10.61 -11.65
C GLU A 205 1.84 -9.43 -11.48
N ASN A 206 0.99 -9.19 -12.47
CA ASN A 206 -0.20 -8.36 -12.29
C ASN A 206 -1.24 -9.15 -11.47
N SER A 207 -1.68 -8.60 -10.36
CA SER A 207 -2.68 -9.25 -9.49
C SER A 207 -4.06 -9.41 -10.16
N GLY A 208 -4.33 -8.66 -11.22
CA GLY A 208 -5.63 -8.60 -11.89
C GLY A 208 -6.73 -7.86 -11.09
N ARG A 209 -6.39 -7.28 -9.94
CA ARG A 209 -7.38 -6.69 -9.02
C ARG A 209 -7.69 -5.22 -9.29
N MET A 210 -6.82 -4.49 -10.00
CA MET A 210 -6.94 -3.04 -10.15
C MET A 210 -8.27 -2.62 -10.80
N SER A 211 -8.57 -3.14 -12.00
CA SER A 211 -9.78 -2.74 -12.73
C SER A 211 -11.08 -3.08 -11.97
N PRO A 212 -11.32 -4.31 -11.48
CA PRO A 212 -12.53 -4.58 -10.73
C PRO A 212 -12.64 -3.79 -9.42
N ALA A 213 -11.51 -3.47 -8.77
CA ALA A 213 -11.53 -2.63 -7.57
C ALA A 213 -11.93 -1.19 -7.90
N MET A 214 -11.35 -0.59 -8.94
CA MET A 214 -11.71 0.78 -9.36
C MET A 214 -13.18 0.89 -9.75
N ASP A 215 -13.72 -0.10 -10.47
CA ASP A 215 -15.15 -0.15 -10.81
C ASP A 215 -16.03 -0.22 -9.55
N CYS A 216 -15.63 -1.04 -8.57
CA CYS A 216 -16.34 -1.15 -7.30
C CYS A 216 -16.31 0.16 -6.50
N TYR A 217 -15.15 0.83 -6.42
CA TYR A 217 -15.02 2.09 -5.68
C TYR A 217 -15.83 3.21 -6.33
N LEU A 218 -15.78 3.31 -7.64
CA LEU A 218 -16.60 4.27 -8.39
C LEU A 218 -18.10 3.99 -8.21
N TYR A 219 -18.52 2.72 -8.23
CA TYR A 219 -19.90 2.32 -7.95
C TYR A 219 -20.34 2.74 -6.54
N LYS A 220 -19.50 2.48 -5.53
CA LYS A 220 -19.80 2.90 -4.14
C LYS A 220 -19.99 4.41 -4.06
N LEU A 221 -19.08 5.19 -4.62
CA LEU A 221 -19.15 6.65 -4.58
C LEU A 221 -20.39 7.20 -5.30
N LYS A 222 -20.76 6.63 -6.44
CA LYS A 222 -21.88 7.12 -7.24
C LYS A 222 -23.27 6.69 -6.74
N TYR A 223 -23.37 5.52 -6.08
CA TYR A 223 -24.68 4.92 -5.84
C TYR A 223 -24.89 4.41 -4.41
N GLN A 224 -23.86 3.97 -3.72
CA GLN A 224 -24.02 3.31 -2.42
C GLN A 224 -23.67 4.23 -1.25
N ALA A 225 -22.60 4.99 -1.35
CA ALA A 225 -22.04 5.79 -0.26
C ALA A 225 -22.08 7.32 -0.52
N VAL A 226 -23.00 7.76 -1.38
CA VAL A 226 -23.13 9.19 -1.77
C VAL A 226 -23.31 10.08 -0.55
N TYR A 227 -24.20 9.71 0.36
CA TYR A 227 -24.45 10.47 1.59
C TYR A 227 -23.18 10.62 2.44
N ASP A 228 -22.45 9.52 2.67
CA ASP A 228 -21.25 9.54 3.49
C ASP A 228 -20.11 10.31 2.82
N ALA A 229 -19.95 10.16 1.50
CA ALA A 229 -18.98 10.92 0.72
C ALA A 229 -19.27 12.43 0.79
N MET A 230 -20.54 12.84 0.57
CA MET A 230 -20.95 14.24 0.68
C MET A 230 -20.78 14.80 2.10
N ARG A 231 -21.07 14.00 3.13
CA ARG A 231 -20.83 14.38 4.52
C ARG A 231 -19.35 14.60 4.82
N LEU A 232 -18.47 13.72 4.35
CA LEU A 232 -17.02 13.85 4.49
C LEU A 232 -16.49 15.09 3.76
N LEU A 233 -17.08 15.43 2.62
CA LEU A 233 -16.76 16.63 1.83
C LEU A 233 -17.53 17.88 2.29
N GLN A 234 -18.16 17.85 3.48
CA GLN A 234 -18.90 18.97 4.06
C GLN A 234 -19.98 19.52 3.11
N TRP A 235 -20.60 18.64 2.31
CA TRP A 235 -21.64 18.98 1.32
C TRP A 235 -21.17 19.88 0.18
N ASP A 236 -19.85 19.96 -0.08
CA ASP A 236 -19.31 20.66 -1.24
C ASP A 236 -19.53 19.83 -2.52
N GLN A 237 -20.53 20.25 -3.33
CA GLN A 237 -20.87 19.60 -4.58
C GLN A 237 -19.70 19.61 -5.59
N LYS A 238 -18.91 20.69 -5.63
CA LYS A 238 -17.77 20.80 -6.56
C LYS A 238 -16.66 19.80 -6.19
N ALA A 239 -16.38 19.66 -4.90
CA ALA A 239 -15.44 18.67 -4.40
C ALA A 239 -15.91 17.25 -4.70
N TYR A 240 -17.21 16.97 -4.55
CA TYR A 240 -17.77 15.66 -4.90
C TYR A 240 -17.70 15.38 -6.42
N ASP A 241 -18.06 16.34 -7.27
CA ASP A 241 -18.00 16.18 -8.73
C ASP A 241 -16.54 15.94 -9.18
N LYS A 242 -15.58 16.66 -8.57
CA LYS A 242 -14.15 16.42 -8.80
C LYS A 242 -13.74 15.01 -8.37
N LEU A 243 -14.14 14.57 -7.18
CA LEU A 243 -13.86 13.22 -6.68
C LEU A 243 -14.35 12.15 -7.66
N ILE A 244 -15.60 12.26 -8.14
CA ILE A 244 -16.16 11.33 -9.12
C ILE A 244 -15.34 11.35 -10.42
N SER A 245 -15.01 12.53 -10.95
CA SER A 245 -14.20 12.68 -12.18
C SER A 245 -12.80 12.04 -12.03
N ASP A 246 -12.18 12.16 -10.86
CA ASP A 246 -10.87 11.59 -10.59
C ASP A 246 -10.94 10.04 -10.50
N PHE A 247 -11.98 9.49 -9.86
CA PHE A 247 -12.19 8.04 -9.85
C PHE A 247 -12.58 7.48 -11.23
N GLU A 248 -13.35 8.22 -12.05
CA GLU A 248 -13.63 7.85 -13.46
C GLU A 248 -12.34 7.78 -14.28
N PHE A 249 -11.44 8.75 -14.09
CA PHE A 249 -10.15 8.75 -14.76
C PHE A 249 -9.30 7.53 -14.35
N MET A 250 -9.19 7.24 -13.05
CA MET A 250 -8.46 6.06 -12.56
C MET A 250 -9.09 4.75 -13.05
N ALA A 251 -10.42 4.63 -13.01
CA ALA A 251 -11.13 3.45 -13.50
C ALA A 251 -10.91 3.24 -15.00
N LYS A 252 -10.87 4.31 -15.79
CA LYS A 252 -10.52 4.25 -17.22
C LYS A 252 -9.10 3.71 -17.41
N LEU A 253 -8.10 4.27 -16.73
CA LEU A 253 -6.71 3.80 -16.83
C LEU A 253 -6.56 2.35 -16.42
N ALA A 254 -7.24 1.94 -15.34
CA ALA A 254 -7.24 0.56 -14.86
C ALA A 254 -7.88 -0.41 -15.86
N LYS A 255 -9.00 -0.02 -16.47
CA LYS A 255 -9.70 -0.82 -17.49
C LYS A 255 -8.87 -0.97 -18.77
N GLU A 256 -8.13 0.06 -19.14
CA GLU A 256 -7.20 0.05 -20.29
C GLU A 256 -5.88 -0.68 -19.97
N GLY A 257 -5.68 -1.14 -18.73
CA GLY A 257 -4.46 -1.80 -18.28
C GLY A 257 -3.25 -0.87 -18.15
N LYS A 258 -3.46 0.44 -18.16
CA LYS A 258 -2.40 1.47 -18.06
C LYS A 258 -1.88 1.67 -16.65
N ILE A 259 -2.73 1.41 -15.64
CA ILE A 259 -2.34 1.27 -14.24
C ILE A 259 -2.78 -0.11 -13.76
N ILE A 260 -1.90 -0.83 -13.09
CA ILE A 260 -2.17 -2.18 -12.57
C ILE A 260 -1.63 -2.32 -11.16
N GLN A 261 -2.08 -3.33 -10.44
CA GLN A 261 -1.48 -3.72 -9.18
C GLN A 261 -0.47 -4.83 -9.41
N GLY A 262 0.81 -4.56 -9.13
CA GLY A 262 1.86 -5.58 -9.10
C GLY A 262 1.78 -6.40 -7.81
N LEU A 263 2.04 -7.70 -7.90
CA LEU A 263 2.19 -8.61 -6.77
C LEU A 263 3.58 -9.23 -6.84
N PHE A 264 4.34 -9.09 -5.75
CA PHE A 264 5.73 -9.51 -5.67
C PHE A 264 5.96 -10.39 -4.45
N ILE A 265 6.63 -11.51 -4.67
CA ILE A 265 7.12 -12.39 -3.62
C ILE A 265 8.57 -12.75 -3.95
N ALA A 266 9.46 -12.44 -3.03
CA ALA A 266 10.88 -12.72 -3.15
C ALA A 266 11.42 -13.32 -1.86
N GLU A 267 12.46 -14.14 -1.98
CA GLU A 267 13.15 -14.77 -0.85
C GLU A 267 14.55 -14.18 -0.77
N LYS A 268 14.95 -13.71 0.42
CA LYS A 268 16.34 -13.28 0.68
C LYS A 268 17.26 -14.49 0.58
N ARG A 269 18.30 -14.40 -0.24
CA ARG A 269 19.32 -15.46 -0.30
C ARG A 269 20.03 -15.61 1.06
N ALA A 270 20.47 -16.85 1.31
CA ALA A 270 21.25 -17.17 2.50
C ALA A 270 22.63 -16.50 2.50
#